data_26d4a91237ed6003472b7454aed6c734
#
_entry.id   26d4a91237ed6003472b7454aed6c734
#
_cell.length_a   1.000
_cell.length_b   1.000
_cell.length_c   1.000
_cell.angle_alpha   90.00
_cell.angle_beta   90.00
_cell.angle_gamma   90.00
#
_symmetry.space_group_name_H-M   'P 1'
#
loop_
_entity.id
_entity.type
_entity.pdbx_description
1 polymer ?
#
loop_
_entity_poly.entity_id
_entity_poly.type
_entity_poly.pdbx_seq_one_letter_code
_entity_poly.pdbx_strand_id
1 'polypeptide(L)'
;MFVDLANYANLDKVGNKAKSLMHLKNNGFWVPDGFVLDGDVYDEIIKENRLDIKINKLCFDINKENVKEISFSILKLFDEVKIPPNIVSEISKLIKNKKYAVRSSGFKEDLADFAFAGQYSTFLNVEGINDVSSAIIGCYKSMYEERALSYLLDNGMDFKNMKMAVIVQEMIEADLSGIAFSVNPLRGNDKEIVIEVAEGAGEKVVGGKVNPERYIYS
;
A
#
# COMPACT_ATOMS: atom_id res chain seq x y z
N MET A 1 -5.84 -1.18 15.05
CA MET A 1 -7.28 -0.82 15.00
C MET A 1 -7.76 -0.79 13.54
N PHE A 2 -9.05 -1.00 13.32
CA PHE A 2 -9.68 -0.86 12.00
C PHE A 2 -10.30 0.52 11.90
N VAL A 3 -10.02 1.23 10.80
CA VAL A 3 -10.47 2.62 10.60
C VAL A 3 -11.26 2.68 9.30
N ASP A 4 -12.53 3.11 9.37
CA ASP A 4 -13.33 3.36 8.16
C ASP A 4 -12.74 4.52 7.36
N LEU A 5 -12.68 4.41 6.03
CA LEU A 5 -12.20 5.48 5.15
C LEU A 5 -13.04 6.78 5.24
N ALA A 6 -14.27 6.70 5.77
CA ALA A 6 -15.08 7.87 6.06
C ALA A 6 -14.73 8.54 7.41
N ASN A 7 -13.96 7.88 8.27
CA ASN A 7 -13.62 8.40 9.59
C ASN A 7 -12.24 9.07 9.57
N TYR A 8 -12.24 10.39 9.52
CA TYR A 8 -11.03 11.23 9.49
C TYR A 8 -10.33 11.32 10.87
N ALA A 9 -10.10 10.17 11.50
CA ALA A 9 -9.44 10.07 12.81
C ALA A 9 -8.16 9.22 12.72
N ASN A 10 -7.24 9.40 13.67
CA ASN A 10 -6.01 8.61 13.81
C ASN A 10 -5.11 8.59 12.55
N LEU A 11 -5.01 9.72 11.87
CA LEU A 11 -4.24 9.85 10.62
C LEU A 11 -2.78 9.43 10.75
N ASP A 12 -2.19 9.54 11.94
CA ASP A 12 -0.79 9.17 12.18
C ASP A 12 -0.53 7.66 12.09
N LYS A 13 -1.62 6.85 12.08
CA LYS A 13 -1.55 5.39 12.10
C LYS A 13 -1.94 4.71 10.79
N VAL A 14 -2.35 5.46 9.75
CA VAL A 14 -2.95 4.88 8.54
C VAL A 14 -2.08 4.98 7.29
N GLY A 15 -0.91 5.60 7.36
CA GLY A 15 -0.02 5.82 6.22
C GLY A 15 -0.55 6.84 5.20
N ASN A 16 0.30 7.30 4.30
CA ASN A 16 0.01 8.47 3.47
C ASN A 16 -1.08 8.23 2.42
N LYS A 17 -1.10 7.05 1.80
CA LYS A 17 -2.13 6.72 0.79
C LYS A 17 -3.54 6.69 1.39
N ALA A 18 -3.69 6.12 2.60
CA ALA A 18 -4.96 6.13 3.30
C ALA A 18 -5.34 7.54 3.76
N LYS A 19 -4.39 8.35 4.26
CA LYS A 19 -4.63 9.76 4.60
C LYS A 19 -5.21 10.54 3.43
N SER A 20 -4.62 10.38 2.25
CA SER A 20 -5.07 11.07 1.04
C SER A 20 -6.50 10.66 0.65
N LEU A 21 -6.83 9.36 0.71
CA LEU A 21 -8.19 8.89 0.44
C LEU A 21 -9.21 9.42 1.45
N MET A 22 -8.87 9.40 2.75
CA MET A 22 -9.72 9.95 3.82
C MET A 22 -9.91 11.45 3.64
N HIS A 23 -8.85 12.18 3.27
CA HIS A 23 -8.93 13.61 2.99
C HIS A 23 -9.86 13.91 1.82
N LEU A 24 -9.73 13.20 0.71
CA LEU A 24 -10.63 13.33 -0.44
C LEU A 24 -12.10 13.08 -0.04
N LYS A 25 -12.36 11.96 0.66
CA LYS A 25 -13.71 11.58 1.09
C LYS A 25 -14.32 12.63 2.03
N ASN A 26 -13.52 13.16 2.98
CA ASN A 26 -13.96 14.19 3.91
C ASN A 26 -14.23 15.55 3.23
N ASN A 27 -13.64 15.82 2.07
CA ASN A 27 -13.88 17.01 1.26
C ASN A 27 -14.96 16.79 0.18
N GLY A 28 -15.77 15.74 0.29
CA GLY A 28 -16.92 15.49 -0.58
C GLY A 28 -16.59 14.84 -1.92
N PHE A 29 -15.36 14.42 -2.15
CA PHE A 29 -15.02 13.62 -3.32
C PHE A 29 -15.52 12.19 -3.14
N TRP A 30 -15.98 11.61 -4.23
CA TRP A 30 -16.38 10.21 -4.22
C TRP A 30 -15.13 9.31 -4.12
N VAL A 31 -15.08 8.50 -3.08
CA VAL A 31 -14.05 7.51 -2.81
C VAL A 31 -14.75 6.20 -2.54
N PRO A 32 -14.38 5.09 -3.22
CA PRO A 32 -14.96 3.78 -2.95
C PRO A 32 -14.88 3.41 -1.47
N ASP A 33 -15.91 2.73 -0.98
CA ASP A 33 -15.97 2.32 0.43
C ASP A 33 -14.86 1.33 0.78
N GLY A 34 -14.49 1.31 2.04
CA GLY A 34 -13.44 0.45 2.53
C GLY A 34 -12.99 0.82 3.93
N PHE A 35 -12.01 0.09 4.41
CA PHE A 35 -11.41 0.28 5.72
C PHE A 35 -9.89 0.14 5.66
N VAL A 36 -9.24 0.59 6.71
CA VAL A 36 -7.79 0.54 6.87
C VAL A 36 -7.44 -0.30 8.09
N LEU A 37 -6.55 -1.26 7.93
CA LEU A 37 -5.81 -1.87 9.03
C LEU A 37 -4.65 -0.93 9.33
N ASP A 38 -4.67 -0.29 10.49
CA ASP A 38 -3.63 0.67 10.88
C ASP A 38 -2.31 -0.02 11.27
N GLY A 39 -1.29 0.78 11.56
CA GLY A 39 0.02 0.27 11.93
C GLY A 39 0.04 -0.54 13.23
N ASP A 40 -0.95 -0.38 14.11
CA ASP A 40 -1.04 -1.19 15.34
C ASP A 40 -1.44 -2.64 15.01
N VAL A 41 -2.27 -2.84 13.98
CA VAL A 41 -2.63 -4.19 13.49
C VAL A 41 -1.40 -4.90 12.89
N TYR A 42 -0.57 -4.16 12.16
CA TYR A 42 0.72 -4.69 11.70
C TYR A 42 1.57 -5.17 12.88
N ASP A 43 1.75 -4.33 13.89
CA ASP A 43 2.55 -4.67 15.08
C ASP A 43 2.00 -5.92 15.80
N GLU A 44 0.67 -6.04 15.92
CA GLU A 44 0.03 -7.20 16.54
C GLU A 44 0.34 -8.49 15.76
N ILE A 45 0.16 -8.48 14.42
CA ILE A 45 0.45 -9.64 13.57
C ILE A 45 1.93 -10.03 13.65
N ILE A 46 2.84 -9.06 13.57
CA ILE A 46 4.29 -9.30 13.62
C ILE A 46 4.72 -9.90 14.97
N LYS A 47 4.18 -9.40 16.09
CA LYS A 47 4.49 -9.89 17.43
C LYS A 47 3.93 -11.28 17.69
N GLU A 48 2.66 -11.53 17.35
CA GLU A 48 2.02 -12.84 17.55
C GLU A 48 2.76 -13.95 16.79
N ASN A 49 3.34 -13.63 15.62
CA ASN A 49 4.15 -14.57 14.83
C ASN A 49 5.65 -14.53 15.20
N ARG A 50 6.05 -13.73 16.19
CA ARG A 50 7.46 -13.55 16.64
C ARG A 50 8.39 -13.13 15.52
N LEU A 51 7.90 -12.37 14.56
CA LEU A 51 8.68 -11.90 13.41
C LEU A 51 9.55 -10.71 13.78
N ASP A 52 9.14 -9.87 14.71
CA ASP A 52 9.89 -8.71 15.19
C ASP A 52 11.33 -9.07 15.58
N ILE A 53 11.50 -10.12 16.39
CA ILE A 53 12.82 -10.58 16.83
C ILE A 53 13.64 -11.14 15.66
N LYS A 54 13.00 -11.97 14.81
CA LYS A 54 13.65 -12.62 13.67
C LYS A 54 14.11 -11.61 12.62
N ILE A 55 13.23 -10.68 12.25
CA ILE A 55 13.51 -9.62 11.26
C ILE A 55 14.58 -8.69 11.77
N ASN A 56 14.50 -8.23 13.03
CA ASN A 56 15.51 -7.37 13.62
C ASN A 56 16.89 -8.02 13.62
N LYS A 57 16.96 -9.33 13.89
CA LYS A 57 18.22 -10.08 13.84
C LYS A 57 18.79 -10.16 12.41
N LEU A 58 17.95 -10.40 11.41
CA LEU A 58 18.37 -10.48 10.00
C LEU A 58 18.83 -9.10 9.48
N CYS A 59 18.14 -8.03 9.88
CA CYS A 59 18.46 -6.68 9.43
C CYS A 59 19.62 -6.02 10.21
N PHE A 60 20.20 -6.67 11.22
CA PHE A 60 21.23 -6.06 12.07
C PHE A 60 22.48 -5.62 11.27
N ASP A 61 22.95 -6.46 10.36
CA ASP A 61 24.13 -6.22 9.52
C ASP A 61 23.76 -6.07 8.03
N ILE A 62 22.52 -5.66 7.73
CA ILE A 62 22.09 -5.52 6.35
C ILE A 62 22.89 -4.43 5.61
N ASN A 63 23.31 -4.74 4.41
CA ASN A 63 24.08 -3.86 3.52
C ASN A 63 23.79 -4.20 2.04
N LYS A 64 24.41 -3.48 1.10
CA LYS A 64 24.18 -3.65 -0.34
C LYS A 64 24.63 -5.03 -0.88
N GLU A 65 25.56 -5.69 -0.22
CA GLU A 65 26.08 -6.98 -0.67
C GLU A 65 25.19 -8.15 -0.27
N ASN A 66 24.52 -8.05 0.91
CA ASN A 66 23.70 -9.11 1.47
C ASN A 66 22.19 -8.87 1.44
N VAL A 67 21.74 -7.69 0.98
CA VAL A 67 20.31 -7.30 0.98
C VAL A 67 19.40 -8.31 0.30
N LYS A 68 19.85 -8.91 -0.79
CA LYS A 68 19.09 -9.93 -1.54
C LYS A 68 18.88 -11.21 -0.73
N GLU A 69 19.92 -11.69 -0.05
CA GLU A 69 19.85 -12.88 0.79
C GLU A 69 18.99 -12.64 2.03
N ILE A 70 19.15 -11.48 2.65
CA ILE A 70 18.35 -11.06 3.80
C ILE A 70 16.88 -10.91 3.41
N SER A 71 16.58 -10.24 2.30
CA SER A 71 15.23 -10.14 1.75
C SER A 71 14.61 -11.54 1.59
N PHE A 72 15.28 -12.43 0.88
CA PHE A 72 14.80 -13.80 0.67
C PHE A 72 14.53 -14.54 1.99
N SER A 73 15.41 -14.36 2.98
CA SER A 73 15.26 -14.98 4.29
C SER A 73 14.05 -14.43 5.05
N ILE A 74 13.81 -13.12 4.99
CA ILE A 74 12.65 -12.50 5.60
C ILE A 74 11.36 -12.92 4.88
N LEU A 75 11.35 -12.91 3.54
CA LEU A 75 10.18 -13.31 2.75
C LEU A 75 9.72 -14.73 3.07
N LYS A 76 10.65 -15.65 3.32
CA LYS A 76 10.33 -17.01 3.78
C LYS A 76 9.65 -17.06 5.15
N LEU A 77 9.99 -16.15 6.07
CA LEU A 77 9.30 -16.09 7.36
C LEU A 77 7.82 -15.77 7.20
N PHE A 78 7.46 -14.99 6.18
CA PHE A 78 6.06 -14.64 5.89
C PHE A 78 5.23 -15.80 5.33
N ASP A 79 5.84 -16.85 4.80
CA ASP A 79 5.11 -18.01 4.26
C ASP A 79 4.36 -18.79 5.36
N GLU A 80 4.77 -18.65 6.61
CA GLU A 80 4.14 -19.31 7.78
C GLU A 80 3.28 -18.36 8.62
N VAL A 81 3.18 -17.07 8.24
CA VAL A 81 2.46 -16.05 9.02
C VAL A 81 0.97 -16.33 9.00
N LYS A 82 0.37 -16.25 10.19
CA LYS A 82 -1.08 -16.33 10.37
C LYS A 82 -1.60 -15.03 10.97
N ILE A 83 -2.70 -14.55 10.41
CA ILE A 83 -3.43 -13.43 11.02
C ILE A 83 -4.14 -13.96 12.28
N PRO A 84 -4.01 -13.29 13.44
CA PRO A 84 -4.69 -13.66 14.67
C PRO A 84 -6.21 -13.77 14.50
N PRO A 85 -6.89 -14.75 15.15
CA PRO A 85 -8.32 -15.00 14.96
C PRO A 85 -9.22 -13.81 15.27
N ASN A 86 -8.86 -12.96 16.23
CA ASN A 86 -9.58 -11.72 16.55
C ASN A 86 -9.54 -10.74 15.37
N ILE A 87 -8.40 -10.58 14.69
CA ILE A 87 -8.25 -9.73 13.52
C ILE A 87 -9.06 -10.31 12.36
N VAL A 88 -8.96 -11.62 12.09
CA VAL A 88 -9.77 -12.30 11.06
C VAL A 88 -11.26 -12.10 11.30
N SER A 89 -11.71 -12.21 12.56
CA SER A 89 -13.10 -11.98 12.93
C SER A 89 -13.56 -10.55 12.62
N GLU A 90 -12.73 -9.55 12.90
CA GLU A 90 -13.06 -8.15 12.58
C GLU A 90 -13.11 -7.91 11.07
N ILE A 91 -12.13 -8.43 10.31
CA ILE A 91 -12.16 -8.35 8.83
C ILE A 91 -13.44 -8.97 8.29
N SER A 92 -13.84 -10.15 8.80
CA SER A 92 -15.04 -10.87 8.35
C SER A 92 -16.35 -10.08 8.56
N LYS A 93 -16.40 -9.20 9.57
CA LYS A 93 -17.56 -8.32 9.80
C LYS A 93 -17.61 -7.14 8.81
N LEU A 94 -16.45 -6.72 8.30
CA LEU A 94 -16.32 -5.54 7.46
C LEU A 94 -16.42 -5.86 5.96
N ILE A 95 -15.95 -7.04 5.55
CA ILE A 95 -16.06 -7.46 4.15
C ILE A 95 -17.48 -7.98 3.85
N LYS A 96 -17.89 -7.72 2.61
CA LYS A 96 -19.16 -8.19 2.03
C LYS A 96 -18.84 -9.16 0.87
N ASN A 97 -19.86 -9.69 0.23
CA ASN A 97 -19.71 -10.49 -0.99
C ASN A 97 -19.41 -9.58 -2.20
N LYS A 98 -18.22 -9.01 -2.21
CA LYS A 98 -17.69 -8.08 -3.21
C LYS A 98 -16.22 -8.35 -3.46
N LYS A 99 -15.71 -7.82 -4.58
CA LYS A 99 -14.27 -7.77 -4.85
C LYS A 99 -13.63 -6.56 -4.18
N TYR A 100 -12.40 -6.69 -3.77
CA TYR A 100 -11.62 -5.66 -3.10
C TYR A 100 -10.28 -5.42 -3.79
N ALA A 101 -9.80 -4.20 -3.66
CA ALA A 101 -8.41 -3.82 -3.86
C ALA A 101 -7.75 -3.76 -2.48
N VAL A 102 -6.75 -4.60 -2.23
CA VAL A 102 -5.96 -4.60 -1.00
C VAL A 102 -4.63 -3.91 -1.29
N ARG A 103 -4.38 -2.78 -0.63
CA ARG A 103 -3.34 -1.84 -1.02
C ARG A 103 -2.46 -1.48 0.17
N SER A 104 -1.17 -1.52 -0.01
CA SER A 104 -0.21 -0.98 0.96
C SER A 104 -0.37 0.53 1.15
N SER A 105 -0.19 0.99 2.38
CA SER A 105 -0.14 2.41 2.76
C SER A 105 1.01 2.62 3.74
N GLY A 106 2.17 2.92 3.20
CA GLY A 106 3.39 3.12 3.97
C GLY A 106 3.37 4.45 4.73
N PHE A 107 4.02 4.49 5.89
CA PHE A 107 4.15 5.71 6.70
C PHE A 107 5.21 6.67 6.17
N LYS A 108 6.16 6.12 5.41
CA LYS A 108 7.24 6.88 4.78
C LYS A 108 7.05 7.02 3.25
N GLU A 109 5.93 6.51 2.73
CA GLU A 109 5.53 6.63 1.32
C GLU A 109 5.13 8.09 1.05
N ASP A 110 5.57 8.67 -0.07
CA ASP A 110 5.28 10.06 -0.48
C ASP A 110 5.79 11.17 0.48
N LEU A 111 6.88 10.95 1.21
CA LEU A 111 7.61 12.05 1.82
C LEU A 111 8.25 12.90 0.71
N ALA A 112 8.31 14.23 0.92
CA ALA A 112 8.76 15.20 -0.09
C ALA A 112 10.12 14.87 -0.73
N ASP A 113 10.98 14.16 0.00
CA ASP A 113 12.33 13.80 -0.43
C ASP A 113 12.44 12.31 -0.89
N PHE A 114 11.37 11.51 -0.79
CA PHE A 114 11.44 10.07 -1.01
C PHE A 114 10.23 9.54 -1.79
N ALA A 115 10.43 9.20 -3.05
CA ALA A 115 9.40 8.61 -3.90
C ALA A 115 9.37 7.07 -3.75
N PHE A 116 8.59 6.57 -2.81
CA PHE A 116 8.30 5.12 -2.67
C PHE A 116 7.26 4.62 -3.68
N ALA A 117 6.92 5.43 -4.68
CA ALA A 117 5.89 5.09 -5.66
C ALA A 117 6.19 3.73 -6.32
N GLY A 118 5.22 2.81 -6.25
CA GLY A 118 5.32 1.49 -6.86
C GLY A 118 6.24 0.49 -6.15
N GLN A 119 6.82 0.82 -4.99
CA GLN A 119 7.70 -0.10 -4.26
C GLN A 119 6.92 -1.20 -3.53
N TYR A 120 5.70 -0.93 -3.08
CA TYR A 120 4.87 -1.87 -2.34
C TYR A 120 3.75 -2.46 -3.16
N SER A 121 3.29 -3.65 -2.77
CA SER A 121 2.32 -4.42 -3.53
C SER A 121 0.88 -3.92 -3.37
N THR A 122 0.10 -4.13 -4.44
CA THR A 122 -1.36 -3.97 -4.48
C THR A 122 -1.95 -5.24 -5.07
N PHE A 123 -3.01 -5.75 -4.45
CA PHE A 123 -3.74 -6.93 -4.89
C PHE A 123 -5.14 -6.51 -5.29
N LEU A 124 -5.52 -6.80 -6.52
CA LEU A 124 -6.83 -6.45 -7.08
C LEU A 124 -7.71 -7.68 -7.26
N ASN A 125 -9.02 -7.45 -7.35
CA ASN A 125 -10.03 -8.49 -7.52
C ASN A 125 -9.99 -9.57 -6.42
N VAL A 126 -9.62 -9.17 -5.20
CA VAL A 126 -9.56 -10.06 -4.04
C VAL A 126 -10.96 -10.31 -3.50
N GLU A 127 -11.34 -11.57 -3.24
CA GLU A 127 -12.68 -11.95 -2.81
C GLU A 127 -12.64 -12.93 -1.64
N GLY A 128 -13.50 -12.69 -0.64
CA GLY A 128 -13.61 -13.55 0.52
C GLY A 128 -12.47 -13.38 1.55
N ILE A 129 -12.71 -13.94 2.75
CA ILE A 129 -11.84 -13.71 3.92
C ILE A 129 -10.43 -14.29 3.73
N ASN A 130 -10.29 -15.43 3.08
CA ASN A 130 -9.01 -16.10 2.91
C ASN A 130 -8.09 -15.29 1.98
N ASP A 131 -8.63 -14.85 0.84
CA ASP A 131 -7.86 -14.10 -0.15
C ASP A 131 -7.54 -12.69 0.37
N VAL A 132 -8.49 -12.02 1.05
CA VAL A 132 -8.22 -10.73 1.71
C VAL A 132 -7.11 -10.88 2.77
N SER A 133 -7.15 -11.93 3.58
CA SER A 133 -6.11 -12.20 4.58
C SER A 133 -4.74 -12.44 3.93
N SER A 134 -4.71 -13.23 2.86
CA SER A 134 -3.48 -13.49 2.10
C SER A 134 -2.92 -12.23 1.45
N ALA A 135 -3.78 -11.37 0.90
CA ALA A 135 -3.39 -10.10 0.31
C ALA A 135 -2.85 -9.10 1.34
N ILE A 136 -3.44 -9.06 2.56
CA ILE A 136 -2.91 -8.25 3.68
C ILE A 136 -1.49 -8.69 4.03
N ILE A 137 -1.26 -10.00 4.20
CA ILE A 137 0.08 -10.55 4.46
C ILE A 137 1.01 -10.20 3.29
N GLY A 138 0.54 -10.30 2.04
CA GLY A 138 1.29 -9.91 0.85
C GLY A 138 1.71 -8.44 0.86
N CYS A 139 0.84 -7.52 1.29
CA CYS A 139 1.19 -6.12 1.48
C CYS A 139 2.33 -5.96 2.51
N TYR A 140 2.22 -6.60 3.67
CA TYR A 140 3.28 -6.55 4.69
C TYR A 140 4.59 -7.17 4.20
N LYS A 141 4.52 -8.30 3.50
CA LYS A 141 5.66 -8.98 2.89
C LYS A 141 6.41 -8.09 1.92
N SER A 142 5.69 -7.26 1.14
CA SER A 142 6.29 -6.37 0.13
C SER A 142 7.21 -5.29 0.70
N MET A 143 7.11 -4.96 2.00
CA MET A 143 8.07 -4.05 2.66
C MET A 143 9.49 -4.61 2.70
N TYR A 144 9.62 -5.94 2.63
CA TYR A 144 10.88 -6.66 2.78
C TYR A 144 11.41 -7.23 1.46
N GLU A 145 10.78 -6.87 0.33
CA GLU A 145 11.33 -7.19 -0.99
C GLU A 145 12.68 -6.50 -1.20
N GLU A 146 13.57 -7.13 -1.96
CA GLU A 146 14.92 -6.64 -2.25
C GLU A 146 14.93 -5.17 -2.68
N ARG A 147 14.01 -4.78 -3.59
CA ARG A 147 13.88 -3.40 -4.08
C ARG A 147 13.55 -2.41 -2.97
N ALA A 148 12.64 -2.79 -2.03
CA ALA A 148 12.24 -1.92 -0.93
C ALA A 148 13.38 -1.76 0.09
N LEU A 149 14.06 -2.86 0.45
CA LEU A 149 15.20 -2.84 1.36
C LEU A 149 16.41 -2.10 0.75
N SER A 150 16.69 -2.30 -0.53
CA SER A 150 17.76 -1.58 -1.25
C SER A 150 17.50 -0.08 -1.27
N TYR A 151 16.25 0.32 -1.53
CA TYR A 151 15.87 1.72 -1.50
C TYR A 151 16.08 2.36 -0.12
N LEU A 152 15.75 1.66 0.97
CA LEU A 152 16.00 2.12 2.33
C LEU A 152 17.50 2.29 2.60
N LEU A 153 18.32 1.32 2.16
CA LEU A 153 19.78 1.40 2.27
C LEU A 153 20.37 2.59 1.51
N ASP A 154 19.94 2.79 0.26
CA ASP A 154 20.43 3.87 -0.59
C ASP A 154 20.12 5.26 -0.02
N ASN A 155 19.02 5.36 0.73
CA ASN A 155 18.59 6.61 1.35
C ASN A 155 18.98 6.73 2.84
N GLY A 156 19.80 5.80 3.36
CA GLY A 156 20.25 5.82 4.76
C GLY A 156 19.11 5.73 5.79
N MET A 157 17.99 5.09 5.40
CA MET A 157 16.82 4.97 6.27
C MET A 157 16.96 3.78 7.22
N ASP A 158 16.48 3.95 8.46
CA ASP A 158 16.49 2.89 9.46
C ASP A 158 15.42 1.81 9.14
N PHE A 159 15.82 0.56 9.29
CA PHE A 159 14.95 -0.63 9.20
C PHE A 159 14.15 -0.87 10.49
N LYS A 160 14.53 -0.23 11.59
CA LYS A 160 13.81 -0.32 12.84
C LYS A 160 12.48 0.43 12.74
N ASN A 161 11.46 -0.13 13.35
CA ASN A 161 10.13 0.45 13.39
C ASN A 161 9.47 0.64 12.01
N MET A 162 9.84 -0.20 11.03
CA MET A 162 9.08 -0.26 9.78
C MET A 162 7.65 -0.69 10.08
N LYS A 163 6.69 0.12 9.64
CA LYS A 163 5.26 -0.14 9.79
C LYS A 163 4.55 0.12 8.48
N MET A 164 3.46 -0.59 8.29
CA MET A 164 2.58 -0.40 7.14
C MET A 164 1.13 -0.51 7.60
N ALA A 165 0.32 0.41 7.14
CA ALA A 165 -1.12 0.24 7.12
C ALA A 165 -1.55 -0.44 5.82
N VAL A 166 -2.69 -1.12 5.84
CA VAL A 166 -3.25 -1.76 4.65
C VAL A 166 -4.67 -1.26 4.44
N ILE A 167 -4.96 -0.81 3.23
CA ILE A 167 -6.28 -0.38 2.80
C ILE A 167 -6.98 -1.57 2.14
N VAL A 168 -8.17 -1.90 2.61
CA VAL A 168 -9.10 -2.84 1.95
C VAL A 168 -10.25 -2.01 1.41
N GLN A 169 -10.27 -1.80 0.09
CA GLN A 169 -11.19 -0.89 -0.59
C GLN A 169 -12.05 -1.64 -1.60
N GLU A 170 -13.33 -1.33 -1.71
CA GLU A 170 -14.20 -1.94 -2.71
C GLU A 170 -13.64 -1.71 -4.12
N MET A 171 -13.60 -2.79 -4.91
CA MET A 171 -13.13 -2.74 -6.29
C MET A 171 -14.18 -2.07 -7.18
N ILE A 172 -13.72 -1.22 -8.09
CA ILE A 172 -14.56 -0.59 -9.10
C ILE A 172 -14.28 -1.27 -10.44
N GLU A 173 -15.32 -1.74 -11.09
CA GLU A 173 -15.26 -2.18 -12.48
C GLU A 173 -15.38 -0.92 -13.36
N ALA A 174 -14.25 -0.47 -13.91
CA ALA A 174 -14.18 0.75 -14.67
C ALA A 174 -14.13 0.47 -16.17
N ASP A 175 -14.99 1.15 -16.94
CA ASP A 175 -14.90 1.18 -18.41
C ASP A 175 -13.74 2.04 -18.87
N LEU A 176 -13.49 3.13 -18.15
CA LEU A 176 -12.38 4.07 -18.36
C LEU A 176 -11.64 4.32 -17.05
N SER A 177 -10.35 4.40 -17.12
CA SER A 177 -9.49 4.77 -15.99
C SER A 177 -8.46 5.82 -16.42
N GLY A 178 -8.05 6.66 -15.48
CA GLY A 178 -7.08 7.70 -15.81
C GLY A 178 -6.25 8.15 -14.62
N ILE A 179 -5.26 8.96 -14.92
CA ILE A 179 -4.40 9.67 -13.97
C ILE A 179 -4.49 11.15 -14.25
N ALA A 180 -4.64 11.95 -13.22
CA ALA A 180 -4.58 13.40 -13.31
C ALA A 180 -3.35 13.91 -12.54
N PHE A 181 -2.56 14.74 -13.20
CA PHE A 181 -1.42 15.44 -12.63
C PHE A 181 -1.77 16.92 -12.50
N SER A 182 -1.65 17.47 -11.31
CA SER A 182 -1.88 18.90 -11.04
C SER A 182 -0.78 19.82 -11.56
N VAL A 183 0.32 19.24 -12.03
CA VAL A 183 1.46 19.90 -12.67
C VAL A 183 1.83 19.09 -13.90
N ASN A 184 2.16 19.70 -15.01
CA ASN A 184 2.65 18.97 -16.17
C ASN A 184 4.04 18.36 -15.88
N PRO A 185 4.15 17.04 -15.70
CA PRO A 185 5.40 16.41 -15.28
C PRO A 185 6.50 16.45 -16.34
N LEU A 186 6.12 16.62 -17.63
CA LEU A 186 7.08 16.67 -18.74
C LEU A 186 7.72 18.06 -18.90
N ARG A 187 6.99 19.12 -18.52
CA ARG A 187 7.41 20.50 -18.70
C ARG A 187 7.70 21.22 -17.39
N GLY A 188 7.35 20.61 -16.24
CA GLY A 188 7.43 21.26 -14.94
C GLY A 188 6.50 22.48 -14.81
N ASN A 189 5.43 22.54 -15.63
CA ASN A 189 4.53 23.69 -15.67
C ASN A 189 3.38 23.49 -14.66
N ASP A 190 3.35 24.29 -13.61
CA ASP A 190 2.35 24.28 -12.54
C ASP A 190 1.00 24.91 -12.93
N LYS A 191 0.90 25.52 -14.12
CA LYS A 191 -0.34 26.05 -14.67
C LYS A 191 -1.06 25.07 -15.60
N GLU A 192 -0.48 23.90 -15.84
CA GLU A 192 -1.07 22.89 -16.70
C GLU A 192 -1.45 21.65 -15.90
N ILE A 193 -2.72 21.24 -16.01
CA ILE A 193 -3.19 19.94 -15.54
C ILE A 193 -3.08 18.95 -16.69
N VAL A 194 -2.48 17.79 -16.45
CA VAL A 194 -2.40 16.71 -17.43
C VAL A 194 -3.29 15.56 -16.99
N ILE A 195 -4.18 15.10 -17.87
CA ILE A 195 -5.05 13.95 -17.63
C ILE A 195 -4.73 12.90 -18.68
N GLU A 196 -4.40 11.69 -18.24
CA GLU A 196 -4.18 10.53 -19.09
C GLU A 196 -5.29 9.51 -18.85
N VAL A 197 -5.95 9.05 -19.91
CA VAL A 197 -7.12 8.16 -19.86
C VAL A 197 -6.93 6.99 -20.80
N ALA A 198 -7.33 5.79 -20.36
CA ALA A 198 -7.41 4.61 -21.21
C ALA A 198 -8.59 3.70 -20.80
N GLU A 199 -8.99 2.82 -21.71
CA GLU A 199 -10.05 1.86 -21.46
C GLU A 199 -9.64 0.78 -20.45
N GLY A 200 -10.59 0.44 -19.58
CA GLY A 200 -10.51 -0.59 -18.57
C GLY A 200 -9.81 -0.15 -17.29
N ALA A 201 -9.25 -1.11 -16.56
CA ALA A 201 -8.69 -0.90 -15.22
C ALA A 201 -7.44 -0.02 -15.20
N GLY A 202 -7.32 0.83 -14.19
CA GLY A 202 -6.25 1.82 -14.02
C GLY A 202 -4.83 1.28 -13.96
N GLU A 203 -4.64 -0.01 -13.62
CA GLU A 203 -3.33 -0.66 -13.67
C GLU A 203 -2.65 -0.62 -15.03
N LYS A 204 -3.44 -0.64 -16.10
CA LYS A 204 -2.91 -0.60 -17.46
C LYS A 204 -2.27 0.76 -17.76
N VAL A 205 -2.90 1.83 -17.26
CA VAL A 205 -2.41 3.21 -17.40
C VAL A 205 -1.18 3.43 -16.52
N VAL A 206 -1.31 3.13 -15.22
CA VAL A 206 -0.22 3.30 -14.23
C VAL A 206 1.00 2.44 -14.57
N GLY A 207 0.77 1.23 -15.08
CA GLY A 207 1.83 0.29 -15.46
C GLY A 207 2.46 0.55 -16.82
N GLY A 208 2.04 1.59 -17.56
CA GLY A 208 2.54 1.89 -18.89
C GLY A 208 2.27 0.78 -19.94
N LYS A 209 1.25 -0.05 -19.71
CA LYS A 209 0.90 -1.18 -20.59
C LYS A 209 0.04 -0.79 -21.79
N VAL A 210 -0.45 0.44 -21.80
CA VAL A 210 -1.29 1.01 -22.86
C VAL A 210 -0.82 2.43 -23.14
N ASN A 211 -1.06 2.91 -24.36
CA ASN A 211 -0.87 4.31 -24.70
C ASN A 211 -2.17 5.06 -24.35
N PRO A 212 -2.17 5.89 -23.29
CA PRO A 212 -3.36 6.61 -22.91
C PRO A 212 -3.62 7.80 -23.86
N GLU A 213 -4.86 8.20 -23.97
CA GLU A 213 -5.21 9.52 -24.48
C GLU A 213 -4.81 10.58 -23.45
N ARG A 214 -4.17 11.65 -23.93
CA ARG A 214 -3.66 12.72 -23.06
C ARG A 214 -4.37 14.02 -23.34
N TYR A 215 -4.88 14.63 -22.29
CA TYR A 215 -5.50 15.95 -22.29
C TYR A 215 -4.69 16.89 -21.43
N ILE A 216 -4.45 18.11 -21.95
CA ILE A 216 -3.76 19.18 -21.23
C ILE A 216 -4.74 20.33 -21.08
N TYR A 217 -4.98 20.74 -19.84
CA TYR A 217 -5.78 21.89 -19.49
C TYR A 217 -4.90 22.98 -18.87
N SER A 218 -4.97 24.21 -19.41
CA SER A 218 -4.18 25.39 -19.02
C SER A 218 -5.08 26.58 -18.71
#